data_dbe0ce124559fc85f957898416b1959b
#
_entry.id   dbe0ce124559fc85f957898416b1959b
#
_cell.length_a   1.000
_cell.length_b   1.000
_cell.length_c   1.000
_cell.angle_alpha   90.00
_cell.angle_beta   90.00
_cell.angle_gamma   90.00
#
_symmetry.space_group_name_H-M   'P 1'
#
loop_
_entity.id
_entity.type
_entity.pdbx_description
1 polymer ?
#
loop_
_entity_poly.entity_id
_entity_poly.type
_entity_poly.pdbx_seq_one_letter_code
_entity_poly.pdbx_strand_id
1 'polypeptide(L)'
;MKLGIQLYTVRDFLSQNMEDTISSLAKMGYQTVEHFGGFSCDADRLAEALSANNMSCVSWHAPLHYLENDLFFGTMAYFKRVGLKYCVFTVGPDIILDNEKRADLIKRMDAVQKALAPYGIKTGYHNHWWEFDQDALPFNDINKNTSLLMEFDTGNAMKNNWTLEKAAALYPGRQEILHIKPYSFEKEFNCDMGEDSVDWAAVKKVAREQNAQYLIFEHEDAPTAMQRAEKNIAMMKKLLL
;
A
#
# COMPACT_ATOMS: atom_id res chain seq x y z
N MET A 1 -8.08 -10.73 8.88
CA MET A 1 -7.27 -9.90 7.97
C MET A 1 -6.56 -10.80 6.96
N LYS A 2 -6.45 -10.41 5.69
CA LYS A 2 -5.66 -11.14 4.68
C LYS A 2 -4.25 -10.57 4.62
N LEU A 3 -3.27 -11.44 4.42
CA LEU A 3 -1.87 -11.05 4.28
C LEU A 3 -1.51 -10.89 2.80
N GLY A 4 -0.96 -9.75 2.46
CA GLY A 4 -0.54 -9.39 1.11
C GLY A 4 0.90 -8.90 1.04
N ILE A 5 1.35 -8.65 -0.17
CA ILE A 5 2.65 -8.07 -0.45
C ILE A 5 2.53 -7.02 -1.55
N GLN A 6 3.21 -5.88 -1.37
CA GLN A 6 3.41 -4.89 -2.41
C GLN A 6 4.42 -5.44 -3.44
N LEU A 7 4.02 -5.55 -4.70
CA LEU A 7 4.84 -6.15 -5.76
C LEU A 7 6.13 -5.36 -6.06
N TYR A 8 6.18 -4.09 -5.67
CA TYR A 8 7.41 -3.30 -5.73
C TYR A 8 8.55 -3.94 -4.92
N THR A 9 8.22 -4.60 -3.81
CA THR A 9 9.17 -5.37 -2.99
C THR A 9 9.95 -6.39 -3.81
N VAL A 10 9.27 -7.08 -4.71
CA VAL A 10 9.82 -8.18 -5.54
C VAL A 10 9.96 -7.81 -7.02
N ARG A 11 10.02 -6.52 -7.34
CA ARG A 11 9.98 -5.97 -8.71
C ARG A 11 11.01 -6.58 -9.66
N ASP A 12 12.21 -6.86 -9.18
CA ASP A 12 13.28 -7.44 -10.00
C ASP A 12 12.98 -8.89 -10.38
N PHE A 13 12.45 -9.68 -9.44
CA PHE A 13 11.99 -11.05 -9.68
C PHE A 13 10.76 -11.07 -10.58
N LEU A 14 9.82 -10.18 -10.33
CA LEU A 14 8.61 -10.02 -11.13
C LEU A 14 8.94 -9.71 -12.59
N SER A 15 9.93 -8.85 -12.84
CA SER A 15 10.38 -8.49 -14.20
C SER A 15 11.06 -9.63 -14.93
N GLN A 16 11.71 -10.55 -14.21
CA GLN A 16 12.36 -11.74 -14.79
C GLN A 16 11.37 -12.85 -15.09
N ASN A 17 10.50 -13.18 -14.17
CA ASN A 17 9.46 -14.20 -14.34
C ASN A 17 8.30 -13.94 -13.36
N MET A 18 7.24 -13.36 -13.87
CA MET A 18 6.06 -13.00 -13.07
C MET A 18 5.34 -14.23 -12.51
N GLU A 19 5.14 -15.26 -13.31
CA GLU A 19 4.39 -16.45 -12.94
C GLU A 19 5.08 -17.22 -11.81
N ASP A 20 6.39 -17.41 -11.91
CA ASP A 20 7.19 -18.07 -10.87
C ASP A 20 7.26 -17.22 -9.60
N THR A 21 7.35 -15.89 -9.73
CA THR A 21 7.35 -14.99 -8.58
C THR A 21 6.03 -15.08 -7.82
N ILE A 22 4.89 -14.96 -8.51
CA ILE A 22 3.55 -15.08 -7.89
C ILE A 22 3.37 -16.47 -7.25
N SER A 23 3.77 -17.55 -7.94
CA SER A 23 3.70 -18.92 -7.40
C SER A 23 4.53 -19.05 -6.11
N SER A 24 5.72 -18.47 -6.06
CA SER A 24 6.59 -18.48 -4.88
C SER A 24 5.97 -17.71 -3.71
N LEU A 25 5.40 -16.53 -3.96
CA LEU A 25 4.69 -15.75 -2.94
C LEU A 25 3.47 -16.50 -2.37
N ALA A 26 2.70 -17.17 -3.23
CA ALA A 26 1.59 -18.01 -2.79
C ALA A 26 2.03 -19.16 -1.88
N LYS A 27 3.14 -19.85 -2.24
CA LYS A 27 3.73 -20.94 -1.42
C LYS A 27 4.21 -20.44 -0.06
N MET A 28 4.73 -19.22 0.05
CA MET A 28 5.08 -18.58 1.33
C MET A 28 3.84 -18.32 2.18
N GLY A 29 2.68 -18.15 1.55
CA GLY A 29 1.39 -17.93 2.20
C GLY A 29 0.80 -16.54 2.09
N TYR A 30 1.28 -15.74 1.15
CA TYR A 30 0.60 -14.51 0.75
C TYR A 30 -0.71 -14.86 0.04
N GLN A 31 -1.76 -14.11 0.34
CA GLN A 31 -3.11 -14.35 -0.18
C GLN A 31 -3.52 -13.31 -1.24
N THR A 32 -2.82 -12.18 -1.24
CA THR A 32 -3.11 -11.07 -2.14
C THR A 32 -1.84 -10.31 -2.47
N VAL A 33 -1.90 -9.55 -3.56
CA VAL A 33 -0.84 -8.61 -3.94
C VAL A 33 -1.41 -7.20 -4.06
N GLU A 34 -0.53 -6.24 -3.93
CA GLU A 34 -0.74 -4.87 -4.36
C GLU A 34 0.15 -4.58 -5.54
N HIS A 35 -0.42 -4.02 -6.61
CA HIS A 35 0.30 -3.60 -7.80
C HIS A 35 0.84 -2.17 -7.66
N PHE A 36 1.81 -1.79 -8.49
CA PHE A 36 2.46 -0.47 -8.43
C PHE A 36 2.77 0.10 -9.81
N GLY A 37 2.88 1.44 -9.85
CA GLY A 37 3.30 2.17 -11.04
C GLY A 37 2.32 2.07 -12.20
N GLY A 38 2.85 2.10 -13.42
CA GLY A 38 2.04 2.01 -14.64
C GLY A 38 1.67 0.57 -15.02
N PHE A 39 1.27 0.37 -16.29
CA PHE A 39 0.96 -0.95 -16.85
C PHE A 39 2.25 -1.75 -17.10
N SER A 40 2.95 -2.13 -16.05
CA SER A 40 4.24 -2.84 -16.11
C SER A 40 4.09 -4.31 -16.50
N CYS A 41 2.89 -4.87 -16.43
CA CYS A 41 2.57 -6.22 -16.88
C CYS A 41 1.20 -6.26 -17.55
N ASP A 42 1.00 -7.25 -18.39
CA ASP A 42 -0.28 -7.51 -19.04
C ASP A 42 -1.34 -7.94 -18.01
N ALA A 43 -2.55 -7.37 -18.10
CA ALA A 43 -3.64 -7.62 -17.16
C ALA A 43 -4.11 -9.08 -17.18
N ASP A 44 -4.14 -9.71 -18.36
CA ASP A 44 -4.57 -11.10 -18.50
C ASP A 44 -3.56 -12.02 -17.85
N ARG A 45 -2.27 -11.84 -18.15
CA ARG A 45 -1.20 -12.63 -17.54
C ARG A 45 -1.18 -12.49 -16.00
N LEU A 46 -1.30 -11.27 -15.47
CA LEU A 46 -1.35 -11.07 -14.02
C LEU A 46 -2.56 -11.76 -13.40
N ALA A 47 -3.75 -11.58 -13.99
CA ALA A 47 -4.98 -12.19 -13.49
C ALA A 47 -4.93 -13.73 -13.53
N GLU A 48 -4.37 -14.32 -14.59
CA GLU A 48 -4.19 -15.77 -14.74
C GLU A 48 -3.18 -16.31 -13.71
N ALA A 49 -2.01 -15.67 -13.56
CA ALA A 49 -1.01 -16.07 -12.58
C ALA A 49 -1.55 -16.03 -11.15
N LEU A 50 -2.28 -14.97 -10.78
CA LEU A 50 -2.93 -14.86 -9.48
C LEU A 50 -4.01 -15.94 -9.27
N SER A 51 -4.88 -16.14 -10.26
CA SER A 51 -5.96 -17.13 -10.20
C SER A 51 -5.42 -18.55 -10.07
N ALA A 52 -4.38 -18.91 -10.83
CA ALA A 52 -3.73 -20.24 -10.76
C ALA A 52 -3.14 -20.54 -9.38
N ASN A 53 -2.86 -19.51 -8.59
CA ASN A 53 -2.27 -19.62 -7.25
C ASN A 53 -3.27 -19.27 -6.12
N ASN A 54 -4.57 -19.15 -6.40
CA ASN A 54 -5.60 -18.72 -5.45
C ASN A 54 -5.30 -17.38 -4.76
N MET A 55 -4.61 -16.49 -5.45
CA MET A 55 -4.31 -15.13 -5.00
C MET A 55 -5.22 -14.10 -5.69
N SER A 56 -5.24 -12.89 -5.20
CA SER A 56 -5.96 -11.74 -5.79
C SER A 56 -5.09 -10.50 -5.84
N CYS A 57 -5.32 -9.61 -6.80
CA CYS A 57 -4.81 -8.24 -6.76
C CYS A 57 -5.83 -7.37 -6.00
N VAL A 58 -5.50 -6.94 -4.80
CA VAL A 58 -6.46 -6.20 -3.96
C VAL A 58 -6.38 -4.70 -4.19
N SER A 59 -5.19 -4.18 -4.39
CA SER A 59 -4.91 -2.76 -4.50
C SER A 59 -3.84 -2.45 -5.55
N TRP A 60 -3.78 -1.19 -5.92
CA TRP A 60 -2.79 -0.68 -6.85
C TRP A 60 -2.37 0.75 -6.46
N HIS A 61 -1.07 0.98 -6.28
CA HIS A 61 -0.49 2.32 -6.28
C HIS A 61 -0.48 2.86 -7.71
N ALA A 62 -1.63 3.36 -8.16
CA ALA A 62 -1.79 3.87 -9.51
C ALA A 62 -1.35 5.34 -9.60
N PRO A 63 -0.48 5.70 -10.55
CA PRO A 63 -0.19 7.10 -10.82
C PRO A 63 -1.47 7.83 -11.21
N LEU A 64 -1.72 9.00 -10.59
CA LEU A 64 -2.98 9.72 -10.72
C LEU A 64 -3.37 10.02 -12.18
N HIS A 65 -2.37 10.32 -13.03
CA HIS A 65 -2.59 10.63 -14.44
C HIS A 65 -3.18 9.46 -15.26
N TYR A 66 -3.06 8.20 -14.79
CA TYR A 66 -3.73 7.05 -15.42
C TYR A 66 -5.24 7.04 -15.20
N LEU A 67 -5.73 7.80 -14.22
CA LEU A 67 -7.13 7.88 -13.83
C LEU A 67 -7.79 9.18 -14.30
N GLU A 68 -7.10 9.91 -15.15
CA GLU A 68 -7.54 11.19 -15.70
C GLU A 68 -7.64 11.10 -17.24
N ASN A 69 -8.55 11.89 -17.81
CA ASN A 69 -8.70 12.08 -19.24
C ASN A 69 -8.84 10.75 -20.05
N ASP A 70 -8.16 10.66 -21.16
CA ASP A 70 -8.27 9.54 -22.11
C ASP A 70 -7.75 8.20 -21.57
N LEU A 71 -6.91 8.21 -20.55
CA LEU A 71 -6.36 6.99 -19.97
C LEU A 71 -7.34 6.28 -19.01
N PHE A 72 -8.35 6.99 -18.51
CA PHE A 72 -9.30 6.47 -17.53
C PHE A 72 -9.94 5.14 -17.93
N PHE A 73 -10.48 5.05 -19.15
CA PHE A 73 -11.21 3.85 -19.60
C PHE A 73 -10.28 2.64 -19.74
N GLY A 74 -9.05 2.84 -20.24
CA GLY A 74 -8.04 1.77 -20.32
C GLY A 74 -7.65 1.28 -18.93
N THR A 75 -7.45 2.19 -17.98
CA THR A 75 -7.15 1.87 -16.58
C THR A 75 -8.31 1.11 -15.94
N MET A 76 -9.55 1.51 -16.18
CA MET A 76 -10.72 0.81 -15.67
C MET A 76 -10.88 -0.61 -16.24
N ALA A 77 -10.54 -0.82 -17.52
CA ALA A 77 -10.53 -2.16 -18.10
C ALA A 77 -9.49 -3.06 -17.41
N TYR A 78 -8.31 -2.53 -17.13
CA TYR A 78 -7.27 -3.22 -16.35
C TYR A 78 -7.75 -3.54 -14.94
N PHE A 79 -8.28 -2.57 -14.21
CA PHE A 79 -8.82 -2.75 -12.84
C PHE A 79 -9.87 -3.86 -12.78
N LYS A 80 -10.80 -3.83 -13.72
CA LYS A 80 -11.84 -4.86 -13.84
C LYS A 80 -11.25 -6.24 -14.09
N ARG A 81 -10.24 -6.34 -14.97
CA ARG A 81 -9.61 -7.62 -15.34
C ARG A 81 -8.90 -8.28 -14.14
N VAL A 82 -8.17 -7.50 -13.35
CA VAL A 82 -7.47 -8.01 -12.16
C VAL A 82 -8.36 -8.10 -10.90
N GLY A 83 -9.60 -7.58 -10.97
CA GLY A 83 -10.54 -7.61 -9.85
C GLY A 83 -10.18 -6.65 -8.71
N LEU A 84 -9.64 -5.46 -9.04
CA LEU A 84 -9.15 -4.47 -8.09
C LEU A 84 -10.26 -3.97 -7.16
N LYS A 85 -9.92 -3.78 -5.88
CA LYS A 85 -10.83 -3.23 -4.86
C LYS A 85 -10.43 -1.85 -4.38
N TYR A 86 -9.12 -1.58 -4.32
CA TYR A 86 -8.59 -0.32 -3.83
C TYR A 86 -7.64 0.30 -4.85
N CYS A 87 -7.85 1.57 -5.13
CA CYS A 87 -6.90 2.40 -5.86
C CYS A 87 -6.26 3.36 -4.88
N VAL A 88 -4.95 3.26 -4.71
CA VAL A 88 -4.20 4.00 -3.70
C VAL A 88 -3.32 5.04 -4.40
N PHE A 89 -3.36 6.26 -3.90
CA PHE A 89 -2.52 7.35 -4.38
C PHE A 89 -1.27 7.47 -3.51
N THR A 90 -0.18 7.80 -4.15
CA THR A 90 1.08 8.17 -3.50
C THR A 90 1.82 9.16 -4.38
N VAL A 91 2.56 10.09 -3.79
CA VAL A 91 3.32 11.12 -4.53
C VAL A 91 4.68 11.40 -3.89
N GLY A 92 5.57 12.02 -4.65
CA GLY A 92 6.88 12.43 -4.16
C GLY A 92 6.84 13.71 -3.30
N PRO A 93 7.94 13.99 -2.59
CA PRO A 93 8.05 15.14 -1.69
C PRO A 93 7.94 16.48 -2.41
N ASP A 94 8.32 16.57 -3.67
CA ASP A 94 8.23 17.77 -4.52
C ASP A 94 6.80 18.24 -4.80
N ILE A 95 5.82 17.35 -4.61
CA ILE A 95 4.39 17.66 -4.72
C ILE A 95 3.78 17.87 -3.34
N ILE A 96 4.03 16.92 -2.42
CA ILE A 96 3.29 16.91 -1.16
C ILE A 96 3.76 17.99 -0.18
N LEU A 97 5.02 18.41 -0.24
CA LEU A 97 5.56 19.45 0.62
C LEU A 97 5.26 20.87 0.11
N ASP A 98 4.88 21.01 -1.15
CA ASP A 98 4.45 22.29 -1.74
C ASP A 98 2.95 22.50 -1.48
N ASN A 99 2.59 23.63 -0.87
CA ASN A 99 1.20 23.91 -0.47
C ASN A 99 0.25 24.03 -1.66
N GLU A 100 0.68 24.65 -2.76
CA GLU A 100 -0.17 24.86 -3.95
C GLU A 100 -0.36 23.54 -4.70
N LYS A 101 0.72 22.82 -4.93
CA LYS A 101 0.67 21.50 -5.59
C LYS A 101 -0.13 20.48 -4.77
N ARG A 102 0.02 20.50 -3.44
CA ARG A 102 -0.77 19.63 -2.54
C ARG A 102 -2.25 19.97 -2.60
N ALA A 103 -2.60 21.24 -2.60
CA ALA A 103 -4.01 21.67 -2.72
C ALA A 103 -4.62 21.26 -4.08
N ASP A 104 -3.87 21.33 -5.17
CA ASP A 104 -4.29 20.82 -6.48
C ASP A 104 -4.43 19.30 -6.47
N LEU A 105 -3.44 18.58 -5.93
CA LEU A 105 -3.47 17.13 -5.76
C LEU A 105 -4.73 16.67 -5.02
N ILE A 106 -5.08 17.30 -3.90
CA ILE A 106 -6.28 16.99 -3.11
C ILE A 106 -7.54 17.09 -3.97
N LYS A 107 -7.69 18.15 -4.76
CA LYS A 107 -8.85 18.32 -5.66
C LYS A 107 -8.92 17.23 -6.72
N ARG A 108 -7.78 16.86 -7.31
CA ARG A 108 -7.69 15.82 -8.33
C ARG A 108 -7.99 14.45 -7.75
N MET A 109 -7.46 14.12 -6.58
CA MET A 109 -7.78 12.87 -5.88
C MET A 109 -9.27 12.76 -5.54
N ASP A 110 -9.91 13.84 -5.09
CA ASP A 110 -11.35 13.88 -4.82
C ASP A 110 -12.18 13.66 -6.10
N ALA A 111 -11.78 14.23 -7.21
CA ALA A 111 -12.44 14.00 -8.51
C ALA A 111 -12.32 12.54 -8.95
N VAL A 112 -11.13 11.94 -8.84
CA VAL A 112 -10.92 10.52 -9.19
C VAL A 112 -11.66 9.60 -8.22
N GLN A 113 -11.70 9.89 -6.92
CA GLN A 113 -12.50 9.14 -5.95
C GLN A 113 -13.99 9.08 -6.38
N LYS A 114 -14.55 10.22 -6.78
CA LYS A 114 -15.95 10.29 -7.26
C LYS A 114 -16.14 9.50 -8.56
N ALA A 115 -15.16 9.51 -9.46
CA ALA A 115 -15.20 8.77 -10.71
C ALA A 115 -15.11 7.25 -10.50
N LEU A 116 -14.36 6.77 -9.50
CA LEU A 116 -14.18 5.34 -9.20
C LEU A 116 -15.31 4.74 -8.37
N ALA A 117 -16.01 5.55 -7.57
CA ALA A 117 -17.07 5.09 -6.67
C ALA A 117 -18.19 4.28 -7.36
N PRO A 118 -18.72 4.65 -8.57
CA PRO A 118 -19.72 3.87 -9.27
C PRO A 118 -19.27 2.45 -9.68
N TYR A 119 -17.95 2.21 -9.74
CA TYR A 119 -17.37 0.92 -10.05
C TYR A 119 -17.10 0.07 -8.82
N GLY A 120 -17.45 0.57 -7.63
CA GLY A 120 -17.21 -0.13 -6.36
C GLY A 120 -15.73 -0.15 -5.93
N ILE A 121 -14.88 0.67 -6.53
CA ILE A 121 -13.47 0.79 -6.18
C ILE A 121 -13.32 1.87 -5.11
N LYS A 122 -12.77 1.50 -3.97
CA LYS A 122 -12.43 2.43 -2.90
C LYS A 122 -11.09 3.10 -3.20
N THR A 123 -10.92 4.31 -2.72
CA THR A 123 -9.67 5.06 -2.92
C THR A 123 -8.99 5.30 -1.60
N GLY A 124 -7.67 5.26 -1.63
CA GLY A 124 -6.82 5.48 -0.47
C GLY A 124 -5.62 6.38 -0.77
N TYR A 125 -4.93 6.80 0.28
CA TYR A 125 -3.66 7.48 0.21
C TYR A 125 -2.62 6.72 1.04
N HIS A 126 -1.47 6.44 0.41
CA HIS A 126 -0.31 5.82 1.06
C HIS A 126 0.69 6.90 1.44
N ASN A 127 1.08 6.93 2.72
CA ASN A 127 2.07 7.86 3.22
C ASN A 127 3.49 7.31 3.11
N HIS A 128 4.42 8.23 2.83
CA HIS A 128 5.83 8.06 3.12
C HIS A 128 6.20 8.81 4.42
N TRP A 129 7.48 8.97 4.68
CA TRP A 129 7.93 9.66 5.88
C TRP A 129 7.80 11.20 5.77
N TRP A 130 7.85 11.78 4.58
CA TRP A 130 7.77 13.22 4.36
C TRP A 130 6.38 13.81 4.59
N GLU A 131 5.31 13.04 4.55
CA GLU A 131 3.98 13.52 4.93
C GLU A 131 3.88 13.90 6.41
N PHE A 132 4.81 13.39 7.22
CA PHE A 132 4.89 13.71 8.65
C PHE A 132 5.85 14.85 8.98
N ASP A 133 6.51 15.45 7.98
CA ASP A 133 7.26 16.68 8.15
C ASP A 133 6.33 17.86 8.48
N GLN A 134 6.89 18.97 8.95
CA GLN A 134 6.15 20.18 9.30
C GLN A 134 4.98 19.91 10.26
N ASP A 135 5.24 19.17 11.35
CA ASP A 135 4.22 18.74 12.31
C ASP A 135 3.08 17.92 11.69
N ALA A 136 3.41 17.11 10.69
CA ALA A 136 2.49 16.32 9.89
C ALA A 136 1.43 17.15 9.15
N LEU A 137 1.78 18.35 8.73
CA LEU A 137 0.86 19.23 7.99
C LEU A 137 0.37 18.57 6.69
N PRO A 138 1.25 17.98 5.82
CA PRO A 138 0.78 17.31 4.61
C PRO A 138 -0.17 16.13 4.89
N PHE A 139 0.16 15.29 5.86
CA PHE A 139 -0.69 14.17 6.27
C PHE A 139 -2.07 14.66 6.74
N ASN A 140 -2.09 15.70 7.58
CA ASN A 140 -3.33 16.28 8.08
C ASN A 140 -4.15 16.96 6.99
N ASP A 141 -3.52 17.66 6.05
CA ASP A 141 -4.22 18.33 4.96
C ASP A 141 -4.97 17.34 4.07
N ILE A 142 -4.32 16.23 3.68
CA ILE A 142 -4.98 15.18 2.90
C ILE A 142 -6.18 14.64 3.67
N ASN A 143 -5.96 14.23 4.91
CA ASN A 143 -6.99 13.54 5.68
C ASN A 143 -8.16 14.43 6.11
N LYS A 144 -7.95 15.73 6.30
CA LYS A 144 -9.02 16.69 6.59
C LYS A 144 -9.84 17.09 5.37
N ASN A 145 -9.21 17.13 4.20
CA ASN A 145 -9.82 17.64 2.98
C ASN A 145 -10.29 16.55 2.00
N THR A 146 -10.14 15.28 2.37
CA THR A 146 -10.63 14.13 1.58
C THR A 146 -11.34 13.13 2.48
N SER A 147 -12.09 12.20 1.85
CA SER A 147 -12.63 11.00 2.49
C SER A 147 -11.87 9.72 2.08
N LEU A 148 -10.64 9.85 1.58
CA LEU A 148 -9.80 8.73 1.19
C LEU A 148 -9.55 7.79 2.37
N LEU A 149 -9.47 6.50 2.11
CA LEU A 149 -8.91 5.55 3.06
C LEU A 149 -7.44 5.90 3.32
N MET A 150 -6.96 5.49 4.45
CA MET A 150 -5.59 5.68 4.86
C MET A 150 -4.88 4.33 4.76
N GLU A 151 -4.10 4.14 3.70
CA GLU A 151 -3.15 3.04 3.65
C GLU A 151 -1.91 3.44 4.45
N PHE A 152 -2.03 3.32 5.76
CA PHE A 152 -0.99 3.77 6.67
C PHE A 152 0.22 2.84 6.60
N ASP A 153 1.37 3.40 6.19
CA ASP A 153 2.66 2.71 6.21
C ASP A 153 3.33 2.89 7.58
N THR A 154 3.48 1.76 8.29
CA THR A 154 3.99 1.73 9.65
C THR A 154 5.45 2.18 9.78
N GLY A 155 6.31 1.78 8.84
CA GLY A 155 7.74 2.09 8.86
C GLY A 155 8.04 3.52 8.46
N ASN A 156 7.39 4.00 7.40
CA ASN A 156 7.53 5.39 6.97
C ASN A 156 7.07 6.37 8.05
N ALA A 157 5.95 6.08 8.70
CA ALA A 157 5.45 6.90 9.81
C ALA A 157 6.38 6.85 11.03
N MET A 158 6.90 5.66 11.38
CA MET A 158 7.80 5.47 12.53
C MET A 158 9.09 6.29 12.39
N LYS A 159 9.59 6.52 11.18
CA LYS A 159 10.76 7.37 10.93
C LYS A 159 10.60 8.77 11.54
N ASN A 160 9.37 9.29 11.58
CA ASN A 160 9.02 10.57 12.20
C ASN A 160 8.28 10.43 13.55
N ASN A 161 8.44 9.30 14.24
CA ASN A 161 7.79 9.00 15.53
C ASN A 161 6.25 9.08 15.48
N TRP A 162 5.65 8.75 14.32
CA TRP A 162 4.22 8.58 14.18
C TRP A 162 3.84 7.11 14.27
N THR A 163 2.68 6.85 14.88
CA THR A 163 2.15 5.50 15.07
C THR A 163 0.76 5.36 14.48
N LEU A 164 0.37 4.12 14.18
CA LEU A 164 -0.97 3.81 13.69
C LEU A 164 -2.05 4.23 14.70
N GLU A 165 -1.80 4.09 16.01
CA GLU A 165 -2.74 4.54 17.03
C GLU A 165 -3.01 6.04 16.96
N LYS A 166 -1.94 6.82 16.79
CA LYS A 166 -2.06 8.28 16.68
C LYS A 166 -2.87 8.66 15.42
N ALA A 167 -2.59 8.01 14.29
CA ALA A 167 -3.32 8.24 13.05
C ALA A 167 -4.79 7.82 13.16
N ALA A 168 -5.07 6.65 13.73
CA ALA A 168 -6.43 6.13 13.89
C ALA A 168 -7.26 6.93 14.90
N ALA A 169 -6.63 7.49 15.93
CA ALA A 169 -7.30 8.37 16.89
C ALA A 169 -7.76 9.68 16.23
N LEU A 170 -6.99 10.22 15.30
CA LEU A 170 -7.34 11.44 14.56
C LEU A 170 -8.34 11.18 13.42
N TYR A 171 -8.23 10.05 12.76
CA TYR A 171 -8.99 9.70 11.54
C TYR A 171 -9.54 8.27 11.64
N PRO A 172 -10.51 8.01 12.55
CA PRO A 172 -11.05 6.67 12.77
C PRO A 172 -11.83 6.16 11.56
N GLY A 173 -11.84 4.83 11.38
CA GLY A 173 -12.61 4.15 10.34
C GLY A 173 -12.02 4.22 8.93
N ARG A 174 -10.77 4.69 8.78
CA ARG A 174 -10.12 4.84 7.47
C ARG A 174 -9.02 3.83 7.18
N GLN A 175 -8.77 2.87 8.07
CA GLN A 175 -7.62 1.95 8.05
C GLN A 175 -8.02 0.55 7.58
N GLU A 176 -8.73 0.44 6.44
CA GLU A 176 -9.13 -0.87 5.89
C GLU A 176 -7.96 -1.67 5.29
N ILE A 177 -6.93 -0.98 4.82
CA ILE A 177 -5.71 -1.54 4.24
C ILE A 177 -4.51 -0.84 4.88
N LEU A 178 -3.49 -1.62 5.24
CA LEU A 178 -2.31 -1.12 5.95
C LEU A 178 -1.04 -1.65 5.28
N HIS A 179 -0.03 -0.80 5.18
CA HIS A 179 1.32 -1.24 4.85
C HIS A 179 2.09 -1.63 6.11
N ILE A 180 2.57 -2.86 6.09
CA ILE A 180 3.38 -3.47 7.15
C ILE A 180 4.83 -3.39 6.71
N LYS A 181 5.47 -2.31 7.11
CA LYS A 181 6.86 -2.00 6.79
C LYS A 181 7.67 -1.89 8.07
N PRO A 182 8.67 -2.74 8.29
CA PRO A 182 9.54 -2.63 9.46
C PRO A 182 10.42 -1.38 9.34
N TYR A 183 10.72 -0.76 10.48
CA TYR A 183 11.66 0.34 10.60
C TYR A 183 12.39 0.28 11.94
N SER A 184 13.70 0.47 11.91
CA SER A 184 14.55 0.53 13.10
C SER A 184 15.23 1.89 13.18
N PHE A 185 15.25 2.51 14.35
CA PHE A 185 16.01 3.74 14.55
C PHE A 185 17.53 3.57 14.39
N GLU A 186 18.03 2.32 14.47
CA GLU A 186 19.45 2.01 14.28
C GLU A 186 19.78 1.61 12.83
N LYS A 187 18.89 0.81 12.19
CA LYS A 187 19.12 0.20 10.88
C LYS A 187 18.27 0.82 9.77
N GLU A 188 17.43 1.81 10.10
CA GLU A 188 16.40 2.38 9.24
C GLU A 188 15.51 1.28 8.62
N PHE A 189 15.31 1.28 7.31
CA PHE A 189 14.54 0.26 6.61
C PHE A 189 15.29 -1.05 6.36
N ASN A 190 16.57 -1.15 6.73
CA ASN A 190 17.34 -2.39 6.58
C ASN A 190 17.18 -3.32 7.77
N CYS A 191 15.96 -3.66 8.10
CA CYS A 191 15.58 -4.58 9.17
C CYS A 191 14.38 -5.42 8.76
N ASP A 192 14.13 -6.48 9.51
CA ASP A 192 12.93 -7.33 9.37
C ASP A 192 12.02 -7.15 10.59
N MET A 193 10.77 -7.59 10.47
CA MET A 193 9.82 -7.60 11.59
C MET A 193 10.38 -8.40 12.78
N GLY A 194 10.32 -7.81 13.96
CA GLY A 194 10.87 -8.36 15.21
C GLY A 194 12.33 -7.99 15.47
N GLU A 195 12.99 -7.30 14.53
CA GLU A 195 14.31 -6.66 14.69
C GLU A 195 14.20 -5.14 14.56
N ASP A 196 12.99 -4.65 14.48
CA ASP A 196 12.59 -3.27 14.21
C ASP A 196 12.06 -2.57 15.46
N SER A 197 11.73 -1.28 15.35
CA SER A 197 11.23 -0.43 16.42
C SER A 197 9.71 -0.26 16.43
N VAL A 198 8.97 -0.92 15.52
CA VAL A 198 7.51 -0.81 15.43
C VAL A 198 6.85 -1.65 16.52
N ASP A 199 5.91 -1.09 17.25
CA ASP A 199 5.09 -1.83 18.21
C ASP A 199 3.99 -2.63 17.47
N TRP A 200 4.32 -3.86 17.08
CA TRP A 200 3.40 -4.74 16.36
C TRP A 200 2.18 -5.17 17.18
N ALA A 201 2.28 -5.16 18.51
CA ALA A 201 1.13 -5.45 19.37
C ALA A 201 0.11 -4.31 19.30
N ALA A 202 0.58 -3.07 19.33
CA ALA A 202 -0.24 -1.90 19.13
C ALA A 202 -0.83 -1.85 17.70
N VAL A 203 -0.04 -2.13 16.67
CA VAL A 203 -0.52 -2.23 15.27
C VAL A 203 -1.63 -3.27 15.16
N LYS A 204 -1.45 -4.48 15.72
CA LYS A 204 -2.48 -5.54 15.74
C LYS A 204 -3.77 -5.08 16.40
N LYS A 205 -3.67 -4.44 17.55
CA LYS A 205 -4.83 -3.92 18.30
C LYS A 205 -5.61 -2.94 17.44
N VAL A 206 -4.96 -1.91 16.92
CA VAL A 206 -5.60 -0.87 16.11
C VAL A 206 -6.16 -1.45 14.82
N ALA A 207 -5.43 -2.32 14.13
CA ALA A 207 -5.91 -2.97 12.91
C ALA A 207 -7.23 -3.72 13.15
N ARG A 208 -7.39 -4.39 14.30
CA ARG A 208 -8.63 -5.07 14.68
C ARG A 208 -9.75 -4.07 15.03
N GLU A 209 -9.46 -3.05 15.82
CA GLU A 209 -10.43 -2.02 16.22
C GLU A 209 -10.95 -1.22 15.01
N GLN A 210 -10.10 -0.99 14.02
CA GLN A 210 -10.42 -0.28 12.78
C GLN A 210 -10.96 -1.20 11.67
N ASN A 211 -11.14 -2.51 11.93
CA ASN A 211 -11.61 -3.51 10.97
C ASN A 211 -10.74 -3.59 9.70
N ALA A 212 -9.42 -3.50 9.84
CA ALA A 212 -8.50 -3.68 8.71
C ALA A 212 -8.74 -5.03 8.02
N GLN A 213 -8.88 -4.99 6.70
CA GLN A 213 -9.15 -6.17 5.88
C GLN A 213 -7.86 -6.80 5.35
N TYR A 214 -6.87 -5.94 5.06
CA TYR A 214 -5.63 -6.30 4.38
C TYR A 214 -4.42 -5.71 5.09
N LEU A 215 -3.39 -6.54 5.25
CA LEU A 215 -2.08 -6.16 5.75
C LEU A 215 -1.07 -6.46 4.64
N ILE A 216 -0.51 -5.43 4.04
CA ILE A 216 0.35 -5.52 2.86
C ILE A 216 1.80 -5.30 3.28
N PHE A 217 2.63 -6.32 3.17
CA PHE A 217 4.06 -6.21 3.44
C PHE A 217 4.76 -5.44 2.34
N GLU A 218 5.64 -4.52 2.73
CA GLU A 218 6.54 -3.82 1.81
C GLU A 218 7.97 -3.76 2.35
N HIS A 219 8.93 -3.92 1.44
CA HIS A 219 10.35 -3.71 1.69
C HIS A 219 11.06 -3.21 0.42
N GLU A 220 12.09 -2.37 0.56
CA GLU A 220 12.74 -1.75 -0.59
C GLU A 220 14.01 -2.45 -1.07
N ASP A 221 14.59 -3.35 -0.26
CA ASP A 221 15.82 -4.06 -0.56
C ASP A 221 15.61 -5.17 -1.61
N ALA A 222 15.81 -4.84 -2.88
CA ALA A 222 15.58 -5.72 -4.00
C ALA A 222 16.47 -7.00 -4.01
N PRO A 223 17.79 -6.95 -3.70
CA PRO A 223 18.63 -8.15 -3.75
C PRO A 223 18.20 -9.28 -2.84
N THR A 224 17.62 -8.98 -1.68
CA THR A 224 17.16 -9.97 -0.69
C THR A 224 15.64 -10.09 -0.61
N ALA A 225 14.93 -9.51 -1.56
CA ALA A 225 13.47 -9.35 -1.51
C ALA A 225 12.71 -10.65 -1.23
N MET A 226 13.01 -11.75 -1.91
CA MET A 226 12.31 -13.03 -1.73
C MET A 226 12.57 -13.65 -0.35
N GLN A 227 13.82 -13.57 0.16
CA GLN A 227 14.15 -14.04 1.50
C GLN A 227 13.46 -13.20 2.57
N ARG A 228 13.43 -11.87 2.39
CA ARG A 228 12.71 -10.98 3.29
C ARG A 228 11.21 -11.21 3.24
N ALA A 229 10.64 -11.44 2.05
CA ALA A 229 9.23 -11.79 1.92
C ALA A 229 8.89 -13.07 2.69
N GLU A 230 9.71 -14.12 2.59
CA GLU A 230 9.52 -15.38 3.32
C GLU A 230 9.65 -15.21 4.84
N LYS A 231 10.69 -14.51 5.29
CA LYS A 231 10.91 -14.24 6.72
C LYS A 231 9.76 -13.41 7.31
N ASN A 232 9.39 -12.33 6.63
CA ASN A 232 8.41 -11.39 7.17
C ASN A 232 6.97 -11.91 7.12
N ILE A 233 6.56 -12.73 6.14
CA ILE A 233 5.23 -13.36 6.17
C ILE A 233 5.07 -14.28 7.39
N ALA A 234 6.12 -14.98 7.80
CA ALA A 234 6.10 -15.81 9.01
C ALA A 234 5.92 -14.93 10.27
N MET A 235 6.60 -13.77 10.31
CA MET A 235 6.45 -12.81 11.41
C MET A 235 5.09 -12.13 11.41
N MET A 236 4.53 -11.75 10.25
CA MET A 236 3.17 -11.22 10.15
C MET A 236 2.14 -12.21 10.72
N LYS A 237 2.24 -13.49 10.37
CA LYS A 237 1.37 -14.55 10.92
C LYS A 237 1.48 -14.64 12.44
N LYS A 238 2.69 -14.57 12.98
CA LYS A 238 2.96 -14.66 14.42
C LYS A 238 2.51 -13.44 15.20
N LEU A 239 2.79 -12.23 14.68
CA LEU A 239 2.63 -10.98 15.42
C LEU A 239 1.27 -10.32 15.19
N LEU A 240 0.67 -10.46 13.98
CA LEU A 240 -0.50 -9.70 13.57
C LEU A 240 -1.80 -10.54 13.49
N LEU A 241 -1.72 -11.84 13.30
CA LEU A 241 -2.91 -12.71 13.35
C LEU A 241 -3.08 -13.33 14.72
#